data_9d761049aab1f396fd6d654f68e7689f
#
_entry.id   9d761049aab1f396fd6d654f68e7689f
#
_cell.length_a   1.000
_cell.length_b   1.000
_cell.length_c   1.000
_cell.angle_alpha   90.00
_cell.angle_beta   90.00
_cell.angle_gamma   90.00
#
_symmetry.space_group_name_H-M   'P 1'
#
loop_
_entity.id
_entity.type
_entity.pdbx_description
1 polymer ?
#
loop_
_entity_poly.entity_id
_entity_poly.type
_entity_poly.pdbx_seq_one_letter_code
_entity_poly.pdbx_strand_id
1 'polypeptide(L)'
;GMVLHYGKIAEMRTGEGKTLTATLAVYLNAIPGKGVHLITVNDYLASRDAEWMGRIYRFLGLSVGINLSQMPHDEKQAAYASDITYGTNNEFGFDYLRDNMVYSAGERVQRGLNYAIVDEVDSILIDEARTPLIISGQAEDHTELYLRMNAVPPLLTRGEAAKGEGEVDTGDFTVDLKSHQVLLTEAGHEKAEEILARLGMLAEGSSLYEPANILLIHHLYAALRAHNLYFRDQQYVVQEGEVVIVDEFTGRLMSGRRWSDGLHQAVEAKEGVSIQAENQTLASITFQNYFRMYG
;
A
#
# COMPACT_ATOMS: atom_id res chain seq x y z
N GLY A 1 3.14 33.40 -17.83
CA GLY A 1 3.53 32.46 -18.89
C GLY A 1 5.01 32.13 -18.83
N MET A 2 5.89 33.12 -19.00
CA MET A 2 7.36 32.91 -19.03
C MET A 2 7.88 32.24 -17.75
N VAL A 3 7.45 32.68 -16.59
CA VAL A 3 7.86 32.10 -15.29
C VAL A 3 7.54 30.61 -15.22
N LEU A 4 6.34 30.21 -15.63
CA LEU A 4 5.92 28.79 -15.69
C LEU A 4 6.74 27.99 -16.70
N HIS A 5 7.01 28.56 -17.88
CA HIS A 5 7.83 27.89 -18.89
C HIS A 5 9.25 27.57 -18.40
N TYR A 6 9.84 28.42 -17.59
CA TYR A 6 11.16 28.21 -16.97
C TYR A 6 11.14 27.33 -15.71
N GLY A 7 10.04 26.63 -15.44
CA GLY A 7 9.90 25.71 -14.29
C GLY A 7 9.91 26.43 -12.93
N LYS A 8 9.39 27.65 -12.89
CA LYS A 8 9.31 28.45 -11.65
C LYS A 8 7.89 28.49 -11.12
N ILE A 9 7.74 28.80 -9.83
CA ILE A 9 6.47 29.05 -9.19
C ILE A 9 6.01 30.48 -9.50
N ALA A 10 4.78 30.61 -9.99
CA ALA A 10 4.12 31.89 -10.22
C ALA A 10 2.99 32.07 -9.21
N GLU A 11 3.10 33.06 -8.35
CA GLU A 11 2.03 33.42 -7.41
C GLU A 11 1.07 34.41 -8.07
N MET A 12 -0.22 34.04 -8.07
CA MET A 12 -1.32 34.90 -8.53
C MET A 12 -2.50 34.74 -7.56
N ARG A 13 -3.14 35.87 -7.20
CA ARG A 13 -4.31 35.84 -6.32
C ARG A 13 -5.53 35.25 -7.02
N THR A 14 -6.50 34.83 -6.23
CA THR A 14 -7.79 34.38 -6.74
C THR A 14 -8.44 35.45 -7.62
N GLY A 15 -8.93 35.06 -8.79
CA GLY A 15 -9.59 35.97 -9.73
C GLY A 15 -8.65 36.72 -10.70
N GLU A 16 -7.33 36.58 -10.58
CA GLU A 16 -6.35 37.25 -11.46
C GLU A 16 -6.14 36.54 -12.80
N GLY A 17 -6.89 35.48 -13.10
CA GLY A 17 -6.86 34.80 -14.38
C GLY A 17 -5.77 33.73 -14.52
N LYS A 18 -5.44 33.00 -13.45
CA LYS A 18 -4.46 31.89 -13.47
C LYS A 18 -4.73 30.89 -14.59
N THR A 19 -5.98 30.47 -14.75
CA THR A 19 -6.40 29.49 -15.77
C THR A 19 -6.06 29.95 -17.20
N LEU A 20 -6.30 31.21 -17.50
CA LEU A 20 -5.97 31.78 -18.81
C LEU A 20 -4.45 31.99 -18.98
N THR A 21 -3.77 32.47 -17.95
CA THR A 21 -2.31 32.69 -17.99
C THR A 21 -1.53 31.41 -18.22
N ALA A 22 -1.98 30.28 -17.65
CA ALA A 22 -1.37 28.98 -17.83
C ALA A 22 -1.35 28.55 -19.32
N THR A 23 -2.34 28.93 -20.12
CA THR A 23 -2.41 28.57 -21.56
C THR A 23 -1.19 28.96 -22.34
N LEU A 24 -0.50 30.03 -21.99
CA LEU A 24 0.71 30.49 -22.67
C LEU A 24 1.85 29.49 -22.56
N ALA A 25 2.13 29.01 -21.35
CA ALA A 25 3.17 28.01 -21.12
C ALA A 25 2.74 26.61 -21.61
N VAL A 26 1.47 26.26 -21.46
CA VAL A 26 0.91 24.99 -21.97
C VAL A 26 1.06 24.91 -23.47
N TYR A 27 0.64 25.93 -24.21
CA TYR A 27 0.74 25.97 -25.66
C TYR A 27 2.20 25.82 -26.13
N LEU A 28 3.10 26.61 -25.58
CA LEU A 28 4.51 26.59 -25.96
C LEU A 28 5.16 25.21 -25.75
N ASN A 29 4.86 24.55 -24.63
CA ASN A 29 5.42 23.24 -24.30
C ASN A 29 4.67 22.08 -24.97
N ALA A 30 3.48 22.30 -25.53
CA ALA A 30 2.73 21.30 -26.30
C ALA A 30 3.18 21.22 -27.77
N ILE A 31 3.78 22.29 -28.34
CA ILE A 31 4.24 22.32 -29.75
C ILE A 31 5.13 21.12 -30.11
N PRO A 32 6.08 20.66 -29.27
CA PRO A 32 6.90 19.50 -29.61
C PRO A 32 6.15 18.17 -29.71
N GLY A 33 4.86 18.12 -29.37
CA GLY A 33 4.03 16.90 -29.47
C GLY A 33 4.33 15.82 -28.43
N LYS A 34 5.06 16.15 -27.36
CA LYS A 34 5.45 15.18 -26.31
C LYS A 34 4.42 15.02 -25.19
N GLY A 35 3.36 15.83 -25.19
CA GLY A 35 2.32 15.87 -24.19
C GLY A 35 2.62 16.84 -23.04
N VAL A 36 1.59 17.59 -22.66
CA VAL A 36 1.60 18.51 -21.52
C VAL A 36 0.49 18.12 -20.58
N HIS A 37 0.77 18.01 -19.30
CA HIS A 37 -0.20 17.73 -18.27
C HIS A 37 -0.53 19.00 -17.47
N LEU A 38 -1.81 19.28 -17.29
CA LEU A 38 -2.29 20.33 -16.41
C LEU A 38 -3.06 19.72 -15.26
N ILE A 39 -2.52 19.87 -14.06
CA ILE A 39 -2.96 19.22 -12.85
C ILE A 39 -3.81 20.17 -12.01
N THR A 40 -5.01 19.72 -11.66
CA THR A 40 -5.95 20.42 -10.77
C THR A 40 -6.28 19.58 -9.54
N VAL A 41 -7.04 20.12 -8.60
CA VAL A 41 -7.36 19.44 -7.34
C VAL A 41 -8.62 18.58 -7.40
N ASN A 42 -9.47 18.75 -8.41
CA ASN A 42 -10.68 17.94 -8.57
C ASN A 42 -11.15 17.83 -10.02
N ASP A 43 -11.99 16.82 -10.29
CA ASP A 43 -12.49 16.51 -11.63
C ASP A 43 -13.38 17.62 -12.23
N TYR A 44 -14.08 18.37 -11.40
CA TYR A 44 -14.88 19.50 -11.88
C TYR A 44 -13.99 20.60 -12.49
N LEU A 45 -12.92 20.98 -11.80
CA LEU A 45 -11.97 21.97 -12.32
C LEU A 45 -11.25 21.46 -13.56
N ALA A 46 -10.84 20.20 -13.58
CA ALA A 46 -10.21 19.59 -14.76
C ALA A 46 -11.12 19.68 -15.98
N SER A 47 -12.38 19.31 -15.86
CA SER A 47 -13.38 19.35 -16.94
C SER A 47 -13.68 20.80 -17.38
N ARG A 48 -13.98 21.67 -16.43
CA ARG A 48 -14.30 23.08 -16.69
C ARG A 48 -13.18 23.79 -17.44
N ASP A 49 -11.97 23.65 -16.95
CA ASP A 49 -10.80 24.35 -17.50
C ASP A 49 -10.39 23.79 -18.86
N ALA A 50 -10.48 22.44 -19.03
CA ALA A 50 -10.24 21.80 -20.31
C ALA A 50 -11.27 22.21 -21.40
N GLU A 51 -12.54 22.32 -21.04
CA GLU A 51 -13.57 22.77 -21.98
C GLU A 51 -13.40 24.24 -22.36
N TRP A 52 -13.14 25.06 -21.37
CA TRP A 52 -13.01 26.51 -21.55
C TRP A 52 -11.73 26.89 -22.29
N MET A 53 -10.58 26.47 -21.82
CA MET A 53 -9.28 26.74 -22.42
C MET A 53 -9.03 25.88 -23.67
N GLY A 54 -9.64 24.74 -23.77
CA GLY A 54 -9.60 23.86 -24.93
C GLY A 54 -10.06 24.51 -26.22
N ARG A 55 -10.90 25.53 -26.15
CA ARG A 55 -11.28 26.34 -27.34
C ARG A 55 -10.07 27.04 -27.94
N ILE A 56 -9.19 27.59 -27.10
CA ILE A 56 -7.96 28.25 -27.51
C ILE A 56 -7.01 27.23 -28.15
N TYR A 57 -6.76 26.11 -27.49
CA TYR A 57 -5.84 25.08 -27.96
C TYR A 57 -6.28 24.48 -29.30
N ARG A 58 -7.58 24.13 -29.42
CA ARG A 58 -8.15 23.56 -30.66
C ARG A 58 -8.11 24.56 -31.80
N PHE A 59 -8.36 25.85 -31.53
CA PHE A 59 -8.18 26.94 -32.55
C PHE A 59 -6.74 27.01 -33.06
N LEU A 60 -5.77 26.72 -32.17
CA LEU A 60 -4.33 26.71 -32.53
C LEU A 60 -3.86 25.32 -33.03
N GLY A 61 -4.77 24.39 -33.29
CA GLY A 61 -4.47 23.08 -33.90
C GLY A 61 -4.01 21.99 -32.94
N LEU A 62 -4.14 22.20 -31.61
CA LEU A 62 -3.76 21.21 -30.62
C LEU A 62 -4.98 20.41 -30.09
N SER A 63 -4.76 19.14 -29.79
CA SER A 63 -5.74 18.27 -29.15
C SER A 63 -5.75 18.40 -27.64
N VAL A 64 -6.93 18.23 -27.02
CA VAL A 64 -7.13 18.33 -25.57
C VAL A 64 -7.90 17.11 -25.08
N GLY A 65 -7.32 16.41 -24.11
CA GLY A 65 -7.93 15.32 -23.37
C GLY A 65 -8.21 15.69 -21.93
N ILE A 66 -9.16 14.98 -21.33
CA ILE A 66 -9.52 15.10 -19.90
C ILE A 66 -9.38 13.72 -19.28
N ASN A 67 -8.61 13.63 -18.20
CA ASN A 67 -8.43 12.41 -17.45
C ASN A 67 -9.23 12.51 -16.14
N LEU A 68 -10.33 11.76 -16.07
CA LEU A 68 -11.25 11.74 -14.94
C LEU A 68 -11.18 10.43 -14.18
N SER A 69 -11.70 10.44 -12.96
CA SER A 69 -11.88 9.25 -12.15
C SER A 69 -12.77 8.23 -12.86
N GLN A 70 -12.43 6.95 -12.71
CA GLN A 70 -13.23 5.82 -13.24
C GLN A 70 -13.39 5.76 -14.76
N MET A 71 -12.61 6.51 -15.52
CA MET A 71 -12.62 6.39 -16.99
C MET A 71 -12.13 5.00 -17.44
N PRO A 72 -12.74 4.43 -18.48
CA PRO A 72 -12.25 3.23 -19.16
C PRO A 72 -10.79 3.39 -19.63
N HIS A 73 -10.08 2.27 -19.73
CA HIS A 73 -8.66 2.24 -20.07
C HIS A 73 -8.36 2.87 -21.44
N ASP A 74 -9.16 2.54 -22.45
CA ASP A 74 -9.04 3.06 -23.82
C ASP A 74 -9.31 4.57 -23.89
N GLU A 75 -10.26 5.07 -23.14
CA GLU A 75 -10.53 6.50 -23.04
C GLU A 75 -9.38 7.25 -22.34
N LYS A 76 -8.79 6.65 -21.31
CA LYS A 76 -7.58 7.21 -20.66
C LYS A 76 -6.40 7.25 -21.61
N GLN A 77 -6.17 6.18 -22.39
CA GLN A 77 -5.12 6.17 -23.41
C GLN A 77 -5.33 7.28 -24.44
N ALA A 78 -6.57 7.47 -24.91
CA ALA A 78 -6.91 8.56 -25.83
C ALA A 78 -6.68 9.95 -25.22
N ALA A 79 -7.03 10.13 -23.94
CA ALA A 79 -6.81 11.38 -23.24
C ALA A 79 -5.30 11.71 -23.12
N TYR A 80 -4.46 10.75 -22.72
CA TYR A 80 -3.02 10.92 -22.65
C TYR A 80 -2.32 11.04 -24.03
N ALA A 81 -2.93 10.51 -25.08
CA ALA A 81 -2.45 10.68 -26.44
C ALA A 81 -2.66 12.11 -27.00
N SER A 82 -3.51 12.91 -26.36
CA SER A 82 -3.73 14.32 -26.71
C SER A 82 -2.47 15.16 -26.45
N ASP A 83 -2.35 16.30 -27.12
CA ASP A 83 -1.24 17.24 -26.92
C ASP A 83 -1.25 17.83 -25.51
N ILE A 84 -2.45 18.02 -24.95
CA ILE A 84 -2.67 18.58 -23.63
C ILE A 84 -3.67 17.69 -22.89
N THR A 85 -3.34 17.29 -21.65
CA THR A 85 -4.23 16.48 -20.81
C THR A 85 -4.46 17.18 -19.47
N TYR A 86 -5.72 17.45 -19.17
CA TYR A 86 -6.18 17.95 -17.87
C TYR A 86 -6.57 16.78 -16.98
N GLY A 87 -6.29 16.89 -15.70
CA GLY A 87 -6.70 15.88 -14.72
C GLY A 87 -6.32 16.27 -13.30
N THR A 88 -6.68 15.41 -12.34
CA THR A 88 -6.33 15.62 -10.93
C THR A 88 -4.96 15.01 -10.61
N ASN A 89 -4.32 15.54 -9.57
CA ASN A 89 -3.09 14.99 -9.00
C ASN A 89 -3.23 13.50 -8.68
N ASN A 90 -4.36 13.09 -8.11
CA ASN A 90 -4.63 11.70 -7.77
C ASN A 90 -4.68 10.80 -9.02
N GLU A 91 -5.41 11.19 -10.06
CA GLU A 91 -5.55 10.38 -11.27
C GLU A 91 -4.22 10.21 -12.00
N PHE A 92 -3.43 11.29 -12.16
CA PHE A 92 -2.11 11.19 -12.75
C PHE A 92 -1.18 10.26 -11.96
N GLY A 93 -1.18 10.37 -10.64
CA GLY A 93 -0.35 9.53 -9.78
C GLY A 93 -0.80 8.07 -9.76
N PHE A 94 -2.09 7.80 -9.68
CA PHE A 94 -2.61 6.42 -9.75
C PHE A 94 -2.41 5.78 -11.12
N ASP A 95 -2.58 6.53 -12.20
CA ASP A 95 -2.31 6.02 -13.54
C ASP A 95 -0.83 5.67 -13.71
N TYR A 96 0.07 6.47 -13.16
CA TYR A 96 1.50 6.14 -13.12
C TYR A 96 1.77 4.84 -12.36
N LEU A 97 1.17 4.64 -11.19
CA LEU A 97 1.32 3.40 -10.42
C LEU A 97 0.79 2.20 -11.22
N ARG A 98 -0.40 2.33 -11.82
CA ARG A 98 -1.00 1.26 -12.65
C ARG A 98 -0.14 0.93 -13.85
N ASP A 99 0.43 1.92 -14.54
CA ASP A 99 1.31 1.74 -15.70
C ASP A 99 2.60 0.97 -15.36
N ASN A 100 3.07 1.07 -14.12
CA ASN A 100 4.23 0.30 -13.63
C ASN A 100 3.88 -1.13 -13.19
N MET A 101 2.60 -1.50 -13.20
CA MET A 101 2.12 -2.84 -12.82
C MET A 101 1.67 -3.67 -14.03
N VAL A 102 1.61 -3.09 -15.23
CA VAL A 102 1.19 -3.79 -16.45
C VAL A 102 2.29 -4.73 -16.98
N TYR A 103 1.89 -5.79 -17.66
CA TYR A 103 2.82 -6.78 -18.23
C TYR A 103 3.40 -6.36 -19.59
N SER A 104 2.74 -5.45 -20.30
CA SER A 104 3.10 -5.01 -21.65
C SER A 104 3.09 -3.48 -21.75
N ALA A 105 4.05 -2.93 -22.48
CA ALA A 105 4.16 -1.48 -22.69
C ALA A 105 2.92 -0.89 -23.39
N GLY A 106 2.23 -1.68 -24.22
CA GLY A 106 1.00 -1.26 -24.90
C GLY A 106 -0.20 -1.09 -23.98
N GLU A 107 -0.15 -1.63 -22.77
CA GLU A 107 -1.20 -1.49 -21.76
C GLU A 107 -1.07 -0.21 -20.93
N ARG A 108 0.03 0.54 -21.07
CA ARG A 108 0.20 1.82 -20.40
C ARG A 108 -0.73 2.87 -20.95
N VAL A 109 -1.26 3.70 -20.08
CA VAL A 109 -2.10 4.84 -20.48
C VAL A 109 -1.26 6.11 -20.71
N GLN A 110 -0.20 6.34 -19.91
CA GLN A 110 0.67 7.50 -20.04
C GLN A 110 1.75 7.28 -21.11
N ARG A 111 2.05 8.32 -21.88
CA ARG A 111 3.12 8.28 -22.90
C ARG A 111 4.50 8.61 -22.33
N GLY A 112 4.54 9.57 -21.41
CA GLY A 112 5.75 10.09 -20.83
C GLY A 112 5.45 11.32 -19.98
N LEU A 113 6.43 11.75 -19.22
CA LEU A 113 6.33 12.86 -18.27
C LEU A 113 7.21 14.02 -18.77
N ASN A 114 6.71 14.74 -19.78
CA ASN A 114 7.48 15.79 -20.45
C ASN A 114 7.40 17.13 -19.72
N TYR A 115 6.19 17.66 -19.51
CA TYR A 115 5.97 18.96 -18.89
C TYR A 115 4.64 18.97 -18.15
N ALA A 116 4.62 19.53 -16.95
CA ALA A 116 3.42 19.66 -16.15
C ALA A 116 3.29 21.06 -15.55
N ILE A 117 2.06 21.57 -15.52
CA ILE A 117 1.69 22.71 -14.68
C ILE A 117 0.82 22.16 -13.55
N VAL A 118 1.21 22.45 -12.31
CA VAL A 118 0.47 22.09 -11.10
C VAL A 118 -0.23 23.34 -10.60
N ASP A 119 -1.57 23.35 -10.68
CA ASP A 119 -2.40 24.39 -10.06
C ASP A 119 -2.59 24.07 -8.56
N GLU A 120 -2.80 25.09 -7.75
CA GLU A 120 -2.90 24.94 -6.27
C GLU A 120 -1.68 24.19 -5.69
N VAL A 121 -0.49 24.63 -6.05
CA VAL A 121 0.79 23.97 -5.71
C VAL A 121 1.05 23.88 -4.22
N ASP A 122 0.54 24.81 -3.43
CA ASP A 122 0.56 24.80 -1.96
C ASP A 122 -0.20 23.60 -1.39
N SER A 123 -1.40 23.31 -1.88
CA SER A 123 -2.15 22.12 -1.47
C SER A 123 -1.45 20.84 -1.91
N ILE A 124 -1.03 20.73 -3.16
CA ILE A 124 -0.54 19.47 -3.75
C ILE A 124 0.92 19.17 -3.33
N LEU A 125 1.81 20.17 -3.35
CA LEU A 125 3.25 19.97 -3.15
C LEU A 125 3.80 20.52 -1.82
N ILE A 126 2.95 21.09 -0.97
CA ILE A 126 3.30 21.45 0.40
C ILE A 126 2.48 20.58 1.36
N ASP A 127 1.16 20.75 1.39
CA ASP A 127 0.31 20.06 2.37
C ASP A 127 0.27 18.55 2.15
N GLU A 128 0.10 18.11 0.90
CA GLU A 128 0.00 16.69 0.52
C GLU A 128 1.28 16.10 -0.09
N ALA A 129 2.40 16.83 -0.10
CA ALA A 129 3.62 16.41 -0.77
C ALA A 129 4.10 15.00 -0.41
N ARG A 130 3.98 14.63 0.86
CA ARG A 130 4.41 13.35 1.44
C ARG A 130 3.28 12.34 1.61
N THR A 131 2.06 12.71 1.28
CA THR A 131 0.92 11.77 1.32
C THR A 131 1.11 10.71 0.25
N PRO A 132 1.16 9.42 0.61
CA PRO A 132 1.36 8.36 -0.36
C PRO A 132 0.04 8.04 -1.09
N LEU A 133 0.12 7.90 -2.39
CA LEU A 133 -0.86 7.18 -3.19
C LEU A 133 -0.52 5.69 -3.09
N ILE A 134 -1.48 4.87 -2.75
CA ILE A 134 -1.28 3.44 -2.49
C ILE A 134 -2.25 2.63 -3.34
N ILE A 135 -1.73 1.64 -4.08
CA ILE A 135 -2.52 0.57 -4.66
C ILE A 135 -2.35 -0.66 -3.78
N SER A 136 -3.46 -1.14 -3.25
CA SER A 136 -3.51 -2.35 -2.44
C SER A 136 -4.12 -3.50 -3.24
N GLY A 137 -3.60 -4.70 -3.03
CA GLY A 137 -4.18 -5.95 -3.53
C GLY A 137 -4.44 -6.91 -2.37
N GLN A 138 -5.25 -7.92 -2.60
CA GLN A 138 -5.38 -9.01 -1.65
C GLN A 138 -4.09 -9.81 -1.63
N ALA A 139 -3.60 -10.11 -0.43
CA ALA A 139 -2.56 -11.11 -0.25
C ALA A 139 -3.09 -12.49 -0.68
N GLU A 140 -2.18 -13.43 -0.94
CA GLU A 140 -2.57 -14.82 -1.17
C GLU A 140 -3.43 -15.33 -0.01
N ASP A 141 -4.45 -16.15 -0.35
CA ASP A 141 -5.34 -16.72 0.67
C ASP A 141 -4.62 -17.86 1.40
N HIS A 142 -4.15 -17.57 2.60
CA HIS A 142 -3.52 -18.53 3.50
C HIS A 142 -4.44 -18.98 4.64
N THR A 143 -5.75 -18.80 4.51
CA THR A 143 -6.74 -19.10 5.56
C THR A 143 -6.59 -20.53 6.09
N GLU A 144 -6.47 -21.51 5.20
CA GLU A 144 -6.29 -22.91 5.60
C GLU A 144 -4.99 -23.10 6.42
N LEU A 145 -3.91 -22.44 6.03
CA LEU A 145 -2.63 -22.52 6.72
C LEU A 145 -2.71 -21.96 8.14
N TYR A 146 -3.40 -20.82 8.34
CA TYR A 146 -3.65 -20.27 9.67
C TYR A 146 -4.46 -21.23 10.56
N LEU A 147 -5.53 -21.82 10.01
CA LEU A 147 -6.37 -22.76 10.75
C LEU A 147 -5.60 -24.02 11.17
N ARG A 148 -4.81 -24.60 10.25
CA ARG A 148 -3.99 -25.78 10.53
C ARG A 148 -2.87 -25.48 11.51
N MET A 149 -2.20 -24.35 11.35
CA MET A 149 -1.11 -23.93 12.24
C MET A 149 -1.60 -23.65 13.67
N ASN A 150 -2.85 -23.21 13.84
CA ASN A 150 -3.46 -22.99 15.15
C ASN A 150 -3.48 -24.23 16.05
N ALA A 151 -3.40 -25.43 15.49
CA ALA A 151 -3.34 -26.68 16.24
C ALA A 151 -1.95 -26.97 16.84
N VAL A 152 -0.91 -26.28 16.41
CA VAL A 152 0.49 -26.57 16.82
C VAL A 152 0.84 -26.04 18.21
N PRO A 153 0.55 -24.76 18.57
CA PRO A 153 0.95 -24.19 19.86
C PRO A 153 0.53 -25.00 21.09
N PRO A 154 -0.70 -25.58 21.15
CA PRO A 154 -1.10 -26.39 22.32
C PRO A 154 -0.29 -27.68 22.49
N LEU A 155 0.40 -28.15 21.46
CA LEU A 155 1.23 -29.36 21.49
C LEU A 155 2.66 -29.10 21.94
N LEU A 156 3.04 -27.83 22.06
CA LEU A 156 4.36 -27.38 22.51
C LEU A 156 4.29 -26.94 23.99
N THR A 157 5.37 -27.18 24.72
CA THR A 157 5.46 -26.87 26.15
C THR A 157 6.27 -25.62 26.38
N ARG A 158 5.68 -24.64 27.06
CA ARG A 158 6.39 -23.43 27.48
C ARG A 158 7.43 -23.77 28.54
N GLY A 159 8.65 -23.25 28.37
CA GLY A 159 9.74 -23.31 29.32
C GLY A 159 10.13 -21.95 29.87
N GLU A 160 11.26 -21.90 30.55
CA GLU A 160 11.87 -20.70 31.08
C GLU A 160 13.17 -20.40 30.35
N ALA A 161 13.44 -19.11 30.10
CA ALA A 161 14.72 -18.67 29.55
C ALA A 161 15.83 -18.82 30.58
N ALA A 162 17.03 -19.15 30.14
CA ALA A 162 18.23 -19.22 30.96
C ALA A 162 18.48 -17.90 31.71
N LYS A 163 18.78 -17.98 33.00
CA LYS A 163 18.99 -16.82 33.87
C LYS A 163 20.46 -16.51 34.16
N GLY A 164 21.41 -17.39 33.70
CA GLY A 164 22.85 -17.25 33.97
C GLY A 164 23.74 -17.97 32.98
N GLU A 165 25.05 -17.70 33.08
CA GLU A 165 26.08 -18.41 32.29
C GLU A 165 26.09 -19.91 32.58
N GLY A 166 25.88 -20.73 31.54
CA GLY A 166 25.85 -22.19 31.63
C GLY A 166 24.48 -22.81 31.82
N GLU A 167 23.41 -22.03 31.96
CA GLU A 167 22.05 -22.53 31.91
C GLU A 167 21.52 -22.57 30.46
N VAL A 168 20.64 -23.52 30.19
CA VAL A 168 20.00 -23.68 28.88
C VAL A 168 18.51 -23.41 29.02
N ASP A 169 17.93 -22.80 28.01
CA ASP A 169 16.48 -22.62 27.93
C ASP A 169 15.76 -23.98 28.07
N THR A 170 14.71 -23.99 28.88
CA THR A 170 13.92 -25.22 29.10
C THR A 170 12.64 -25.22 28.25
N GLY A 171 12.00 -26.38 28.13
CA GLY A 171 10.78 -26.54 27.34
C GLY A 171 11.00 -26.46 25.83
N ASP A 172 9.91 -26.31 25.08
CA ASP A 172 9.92 -26.22 23.63
C ASP A 172 10.05 -24.77 23.15
N PHE A 173 9.59 -23.82 23.96
CA PHE A 173 9.72 -22.38 23.67
C PHE A 173 9.74 -21.54 24.93
N THR A 174 10.32 -20.37 24.83
CA THR A 174 10.32 -19.34 25.88
C THR A 174 9.57 -18.08 25.42
N VAL A 175 9.06 -17.32 26.39
CA VAL A 175 8.29 -16.08 26.12
C VAL A 175 9.01 -14.91 26.77
N ASP A 176 9.41 -13.95 25.95
CA ASP A 176 9.92 -12.67 26.41
C ASP A 176 8.81 -11.61 26.36
N LEU A 177 8.29 -11.27 27.52
CA LEU A 177 7.22 -10.28 27.68
C LEU A 177 7.70 -8.85 27.39
N LYS A 178 9.01 -8.56 27.53
CA LYS A 178 9.54 -7.21 27.29
C LYS A 178 9.68 -6.91 25.81
N SER A 179 10.15 -7.89 25.05
CA SER A 179 10.31 -7.74 23.59
C SER A 179 9.06 -8.18 22.81
N HIS A 180 8.01 -8.69 23.49
CA HIS A 180 6.82 -9.29 22.88
C HIS A 180 7.17 -10.40 21.87
N GLN A 181 8.10 -11.27 22.23
CA GLN A 181 8.57 -12.36 21.37
C GLN A 181 8.40 -13.73 22.00
N VAL A 182 8.24 -14.72 21.14
CA VAL A 182 8.30 -16.14 21.49
C VAL A 182 9.48 -16.74 20.74
N LEU A 183 10.34 -17.45 21.45
CA LEU A 183 11.55 -18.08 20.90
C LEU A 183 11.46 -19.59 21.10
N LEU A 184 11.60 -20.35 20.00
CA LEU A 184 11.72 -21.81 20.07
C LEU A 184 13.12 -22.17 20.61
N THR A 185 13.17 -23.19 21.48
CA THR A 185 14.40 -23.82 21.88
C THR A 185 14.87 -24.81 20.78
N GLU A 186 16.08 -25.33 20.89
CA GLU A 186 16.56 -26.36 19.94
C GLU A 186 15.63 -27.60 19.96
N ALA A 187 15.25 -28.09 21.15
CA ALA A 187 14.28 -29.17 21.30
C ALA A 187 12.89 -28.80 20.75
N GLY A 188 12.50 -27.52 20.88
CA GLY A 188 11.24 -26.99 20.36
C GLY A 188 11.21 -26.98 18.83
N HIS A 189 12.31 -26.66 18.19
CA HIS A 189 12.43 -26.75 16.73
C HIS A 189 12.22 -28.16 16.22
N GLU A 190 12.94 -29.14 16.79
CA GLU A 190 12.81 -30.56 16.42
C GLU A 190 11.37 -31.05 16.61
N LYS A 191 10.77 -30.74 17.74
CA LYS A 191 9.39 -31.14 18.05
C LYS A 191 8.36 -30.45 17.14
N ALA A 192 8.57 -29.18 16.80
CA ALA A 192 7.70 -28.47 15.85
C ALA A 192 7.79 -29.10 14.45
N GLU A 193 8.97 -29.46 13.99
CA GLU A 193 9.17 -30.15 12.71
C GLU A 193 8.44 -31.51 12.69
N GLU A 194 8.55 -32.31 13.77
CA GLU A 194 7.81 -33.57 13.89
C GLU A 194 6.30 -33.39 13.86
N ILE A 195 5.77 -32.37 14.58
CA ILE A 195 4.33 -32.07 14.61
C ILE A 195 3.86 -31.64 13.22
N LEU A 196 4.60 -30.76 12.55
CA LEU A 196 4.26 -30.25 11.23
C LEU A 196 4.32 -31.36 10.16
N ALA A 197 5.30 -32.28 10.25
CA ALA A 197 5.38 -33.44 9.37
C ALA A 197 4.18 -34.39 9.59
N ARG A 198 3.81 -34.64 10.86
CA ARG A 198 2.64 -35.46 11.20
C ARG A 198 1.33 -34.86 10.71
N LEU A 199 1.21 -33.53 10.73
CA LEU A 199 0.07 -32.81 10.18
C LEU A 199 0.11 -32.68 8.64
N GLY A 200 1.15 -33.19 7.98
CA GLY A 200 1.32 -33.10 6.52
C GLY A 200 1.54 -31.68 6.00
N MET A 201 2.10 -30.80 6.84
CA MET A 201 2.43 -29.41 6.49
C MET A 201 3.92 -29.26 6.11
N LEU A 202 4.77 -30.17 6.57
CA LEU A 202 6.19 -30.23 6.30
C LEU A 202 6.53 -31.61 5.74
N ALA A 203 7.41 -31.68 4.75
CA ALA A 203 7.90 -32.98 4.24
C ALA A 203 8.74 -33.67 5.32
N GLU A 204 8.62 -34.98 5.42
CA GLU A 204 9.37 -35.80 6.39
C GLU A 204 10.89 -35.63 6.16
N GLY A 205 11.63 -35.28 7.22
CA GLY A 205 13.06 -35.03 7.16
C GLY A 205 13.48 -33.66 6.59
N SER A 206 12.53 -32.80 6.24
CA SER A 206 12.80 -31.42 5.83
C SER A 206 12.90 -30.50 7.04
N SER A 207 13.77 -29.49 6.96
CA SER A 207 13.94 -28.50 8.01
C SER A 207 13.04 -27.27 7.79
N LEU A 208 12.53 -26.72 8.87
CA LEU A 208 11.82 -25.42 8.85
C LEU A 208 12.67 -24.27 8.30
N TYR A 209 14.00 -24.37 8.39
CA TYR A 209 14.92 -23.34 7.92
C TYR A 209 15.24 -23.41 6.43
N GLU A 210 14.73 -24.39 5.72
CA GLU A 210 14.85 -24.42 4.27
C GLU A 210 14.10 -23.24 3.63
N PRO A 211 14.65 -22.62 2.58
CA PRO A 211 14.01 -21.47 1.91
C PRO A 211 12.55 -21.72 1.49
N ALA A 212 12.22 -22.95 1.12
CA ALA A 212 10.87 -23.35 0.76
C ALA A 212 9.88 -23.32 1.92
N ASN A 213 10.36 -23.38 3.18
CA ASN A 213 9.58 -23.50 4.40
C ASN A 213 9.50 -22.19 5.21
N ILE A 214 10.03 -21.09 4.70
CA ILE A 214 10.01 -19.77 5.38
C ILE A 214 8.58 -19.34 5.75
N LEU A 215 7.63 -19.64 4.88
CA LEU A 215 6.23 -19.34 5.15
C LEU A 215 5.69 -20.11 6.36
N LEU A 216 6.07 -21.38 6.52
CA LEU A 216 5.67 -22.21 7.68
C LEU A 216 6.24 -21.66 8.99
N ILE A 217 7.51 -21.26 9.01
CA ILE A 217 8.13 -20.60 10.17
C ILE A 217 7.35 -19.34 10.55
N HIS A 218 7.06 -18.48 9.59
CA HIS A 218 6.33 -17.25 9.82
C HIS A 218 4.96 -17.52 10.47
N HIS A 219 4.20 -18.46 9.92
CA HIS A 219 2.90 -18.85 10.46
C HIS A 219 2.99 -19.50 11.84
N LEU A 220 4.02 -20.32 12.08
CA LEU A 220 4.27 -20.92 13.38
C LEU A 220 4.52 -19.88 14.46
N TYR A 221 5.38 -18.90 14.21
CA TYR A 221 5.64 -17.83 15.16
C TYR A 221 4.41 -16.94 15.38
N ALA A 222 3.65 -16.64 14.33
CA ALA A 222 2.39 -15.91 14.47
C ALA A 222 1.39 -16.65 15.38
N ALA A 223 1.24 -17.95 15.19
CA ALA A 223 0.39 -18.80 16.02
C ALA A 223 0.88 -18.87 17.49
N LEU A 224 2.19 -19.06 17.69
CA LEU A 224 2.79 -19.07 19.04
C LEU A 224 2.59 -17.73 19.76
N ARG A 225 2.78 -16.61 19.09
CA ARG A 225 2.53 -15.29 19.65
C ARG A 225 1.05 -15.09 20.00
N ALA A 226 0.14 -15.48 19.11
CA ALA A 226 -1.30 -15.38 19.33
C ALA A 226 -1.74 -16.15 20.59
N HIS A 227 -1.20 -17.35 20.82
CA HIS A 227 -1.55 -18.17 21.96
C HIS A 227 -0.90 -17.74 23.28
N ASN A 228 0.31 -17.14 23.24
CA ASN A 228 1.13 -16.91 24.44
C ASN A 228 1.29 -15.45 24.84
N LEU A 229 0.96 -14.50 23.97
CA LEU A 229 1.13 -13.06 24.21
C LEU A 229 -0.16 -12.26 24.05
N TYR A 230 -1.18 -12.83 23.40
CA TYR A 230 -2.43 -12.12 23.10
C TYR A 230 -3.62 -12.90 23.69
N PHE A 231 -4.27 -12.30 24.67
CA PHE A 231 -5.35 -12.92 25.41
C PHE A 231 -6.65 -12.13 25.23
N ARG A 232 -7.74 -12.88 25.11
CA ARG A 232 -9.08 -12.31 25.03
C ARG A 232 -9.39 -11.50 26.29
N ASP A 233 -10.10 -10.42 26.14
CA ASP A 233 -10.48 -9.46 27.18
C ASP A 233 -9.27 -8.71 27.83
N GLN A 234 -8.09 -8.81 27.21
CA GLN A 234 -6.89 -8.07 27.54
C GLN A 234 -6.40 -7.26 26.35
N GLN A 235 -5.74 -7.89 25.39
CA GLN A 235 -5.23 -7.24 24.18
C GLN A 235 -6.29 -7.09 23.09
N TYR A 236 -7.37 -7.86 23.15
CA TYR A 236 -8.48 -7.81 22.19
C TYR A 236 -9.78 -8.34 22.81
N VAL A 237 -10.89 -8.01 22.15
CA VAL A 237 -12.20 -8.62 22.38
C VAL A 237 -12.70 -9.26 21.10
N VAL A 238 -13.66 -10.19 21.23
CA VAL A 238 -14.40 -10.72 20.08
C VAL A 238 -15.79 -10.10 20.10
N GLN A 239 -16.08 -9.31 19.10
CA GLN A 239 -17.35 -8.59 18.95
C GLN A 239 -17.90 -8.80 17.55
N GLU A 240 -19.17 -9.17 17.43
CA GLU A 240 -19.87 -9.41 16.16
C GLU A 240 -19.16 -10.40 15.21
N GLY A 241 -18.41 -11.35 15.78
CA GLY A 241 -17.63 -12.34 15.00
C GLY A 241 -16.29 -11.83 14.49
N GLU A 242 -15.83 -10.68 14.98
CA GLU A 242 -14.54 -10.08 14.62
C GLU A 242 -13.65 -9.89 15.85
N VAL A 243 -12.34 -9.99 15.64
CA VAL A 243 -11.33 -9.65 16.64
C VAL A 243 -11.08 -8.13 16.59
N VAL A 244 -11.38 -7.45 17.70
CA VAL A 244 -11.18 -6.00 17.84
C VAL A 244 -10.10 -5.72 18.86
N ILE A 245 -9.07 -4.97 18.48
CA ILE A 245 -7.93 -4.63 19.33
C ILE A 245 -8.37 -3.69 20.46
N VAL A 246 -7.84 -3.94 21.66
CA VAL A 246 -7.94 -3.03 22.81
C VAL A 246 -6.63 -2.26 22.93
N ASP A 247 -6.73 -0.93 22.96
CA ASP A 247 -5.56 -0.07 23.17
C ASP A 247 -5.02 -0.26 24.60
N GLU A 248 -3.75 -0.58 24.71
CA GLU A 248 -3.10 -0.93 25.98
C GLU A 248 -3.10 0.23 26.99
N PHE A 249 -3.04 1.48 26.50
CA PHE A 249 -2.95 2.66 27.36
C PHE A 249 -4.31 3.22 27.75
N THR A 250 -5.26 3.20 26.84
CA THR A 250 -6.57 3.84 27.03
C THR A 250 -7.70 2.86 27.30
N GLY A 251 -7.49 1.55 27.05
CA GLY A 251 -8.53 0.52 27.12
C GLY A 251 -9.64 0.69 26.08
N ARG A 252 -9.46 1.55 25.08
CA ARG A 252 -10.46 1.79 24.04
C ARG A 252 -10.39 0.72 22.95
N LEU A 253 -11.56 0.39 22.39
CA LEU A 253 -11.66 -0.49 21.23
C LEU A 253 -11.18 0.25 19.98
N MET A 254 -10.28 -0.39 19.23
CA MET A 254 -9.69 0.15 18.02
C MET A 254 -10.27 -0.55 16.79
N SER A 255 -11.53 -0.25 16.48
CA SER A 255 -12.20 -0.81 15.30
C SER A 255 -11.46 -0.46 14.00
N GLY A 256 -11.33 -1.44 13.11
CA GLY A 256 -10.66 -1.29 11.82
C GLY A 256 -9.12 -1.36 11.88
N ARG A 257 -8.50 -1.38 13.07
CA ARG A 257 -7.07 -1.66 13.22
C ARG A 257 -6.82 -3.16 13.29
N ARG A 258 -5.70 -3.58 12.70
CA ARG A 258 -5.25 -4.97 12.69
C ARG A 258 -3.76 -5.04 13.01
N TRP A 259 -3.33 -6.09 13.74
CA TRP A 259 -1.91 -6.38 13.89
C TRP A 259 -1.34 -6.87 12.57
N SER A 260 -0.09 -6.53 12.30
CA SER A 260 0.66 -6.92 11.12
C SER A 260 1.26 -8.34 11.22
N ASP A 261 1.93 -8.75 10.16
CA ASP A 261 2.75 -9.96 10.10
C ASP A 261 1.98 -11.25 10.40
N GLY A 262 0.73 -11.33 9.96
CA GLY A 262 -0.11 -12.50 10.13
C GLY A 262 -0.62 -12.73 11.56
N LEU A 263 -0.26 -11.86 12.50
CA LEU A 263 -0.68 -12.03 13.90
C LEU A 263 -2.19 -11.91 14.08
N HIS A 264 -2.82 -10.94 13.42
CA HIS A 264 -4.27 -10.75 13.53
C HIS A 264 -5.03 -11.97 13.02
N GLN A 265 -4.61 -12.52 11.89
CA GLN A 265 -5.16 -13.75 11.32
C GLN A 265 -4.92 -14.97 12.23
N ALA A 266 -3.76 -15.06 12.88
CA ALA A 266 -3.48 -16.12 13.84
C ALA A 266 -4.39 -16.02 15.08
N VAL A 267 -4.71 -14.82 15.55
CA VAL A 267 -5.68 -14.59 16.63
C VAL A 267 -7.10 -14.94 16.18
N GLU A 268 -7.50 -14.55 14.96
CA GLU A 268 -8.78 -14.94 14.37
C GLU A 268 -8.92 -16.47 14.28
N ALA A 269 -7.86 -17.17 13.86
CA ALA A 269 -7.84 -18.64 13.86
C ALA A 269 -7.96 -19.23 15.26
N LYS A 270 -7.26 -18.66 16.26
CA LYS A 270 -7.34 -19.05 17.67
C LYS A 270 -8.75 -18.91 18.22
N GLU A 271 -9.45 -17.83 17.91
CA GLU A 271 -10.81 -17.56 18.39
C GLU A 271 -11.90 -18.25 17.55
N GLY A 272 -11.54 -18.89 16.43
CA GLY A 272 -12.49 -19.57 15.55
C GLY A 272 -13.44 -18.64 14.83
N VAL A 273 -13.04 -17.39 14.62
CA VAL A 273 -13.79 -16.41 13.83
C VAL A 273 -13.32 -16.43 12.38
N SER A 274 -14.04 -15.73 11.49
CA SER A 274 -13.67 -15.62 10.08
C SER A 274 -12.30 -14.94 9.94
N ILE A 275 -11.37 -15.59 9.25
CA ILE A 275 -10.04 -15.04 8.97
C ILE A 275 -10.16 -14.10 7.77
N GLN A 276 -9.81 -12.83 7.98
CA GLN A 276 -9.82 -11.83 6.91
C GLN A 276 -8.45 -11.77 6.23
N ALA A 277 -8.46 -11.71 4.89
CA ALA A 277 -7.24 -11.55 4.12
C ALA A 277 -6.55 -10.22 4.45
N GLU A 278 -5.24 -10.24 4.52
CA GLU A 278 -4.43 -9.02 4.61
C GLU A 278 -4.41 -8.31 3.26
N ASN A 279 -4.54 -6.98 3.27
CA ASN A 279 -4.29 -6.19 2.07
C ASN A 279 -2.79 -5.93 1.97
N GLN A 280 -2.20 -6.33 0.85
CA GLN A 280 -0.81 -6.06 0.56
C GLN A 280 -0.66 -4.78 -0.26
N THR A 281 0.25 -3.89 0.13
CA THR A 281 0.61 -2.74 -0.70
C THR A 281 1.36 -3.24 -1.92
N LEU A 282 0.77 -3.08 -3.11
CA LEU A 282 1.36 -3.49 -4.37
C LEU A 282 2.26 -2.41 -4.97
N ALA A 283 1.86 -1.16 -4.84
CA ALA A 283 2.60 -0.01 -5.33
C ALA A 283 2.26 1.23 -4.50
N SER A 284 3.25 2.11 -4.32
CA SER A 284 3.03 3.40 -3.68
C SER A 284 3.97 4.46 -4.24
N ILE A 285 3.51 5.71 -4.27
CA ILE A 285 4.30 6.89 -4.61
C ILE A 285 3.75 8.10 -3.88
N THR A 286 4.61 9.06 -3.53
CA THR A 286 4.17 10.37 -3.04
C THR A 286 4.07 11.38 -4.18
N PHE A 287 3.25 12.42 -4.03
CA PHE A 287 3.17 13.49 -5.05
C PHE A 287 4.53 14.14 -5.30
N GLN A 288 5.29 14.38 -4.26
CA GLN A 288 6.64 14.93 -4.35
C GLN A 288 7.55 14.08 -5.26
N ASN A 289 7.50 12.77 -5.16
CA ASN A 289 8.31 11.88 -5.99
C ASN A 289 7.77 11.78 -7.41
N TYR A 290 6.44 11.75 -7.57
CA TYR A 290 5.81 11.70 -8.88
C TYR A 290 6.17 12.94 -9.73
N PHE A 291 5.96 14.15 -9.20
CA PHE A 291 6.20 15.37 -9.96
C PHE A 291 7.68 15.69 -10.23
N ARG A 292 8.61 15.05 -9.51
CA ARG A 292 10.05 15.12 -9.82
C ARG A 292 10.45 14.41 -11.11
N MET A 293 9.61 13.56 -11.66
CA MET A 293 9.92 12.79 -12.87
C MET A 293 9.63 13.55 -14.17
N TYR A 294 8.96 14.68 -14.08
CA TYR A 294 8.81 15.57 -15.26
C TYR A 294 10.12 16.25 -15.60
N GLY A 295 10.37 16.41 -16.91
CA GLY A 295 11.60 16.98 -17.46
C GLY A 295 11.73 18.51 -17.29
#